data_0de233908c2e76f8083ed966014613d0
#
_entry.id   0de233908c2e76f8083ed966014613d0
#
_cell.length_a   1.000
_cell.length_b   1.000
_cell.length_c   1.000
_cell.angle_alpha   90.00
_cell.angle_beta   90.00
_cell.angle_gamma   90.00
#
_symmetry.space_group_name_H-M   'P 1'
#
loop_
_entity.id
_entity.type
_entity.pdbx_description
1 polymer ?
#
loop_
_entity_poly.entity_id
_entity_poly.type
_entity_poly.pdbx_seq_one_letter_code
_entity_poly.pdbx_strand_id
1 'polypeptide(L)'
;MHGNFFWIITLTDRKTQWTEIYPVWNRGAAEVLNAMEILIKRFPFKILSLHYDNGKEFMNGHLVTFVKSHPEISFQRSRSYHKNDNAHVEQKNGSIVRGLFGEVRVDNLELRDQMASACTEWSEYFNFCRPCVMITQRAKKDKAKGFGKKYDKPRLPAQRVLDEHVASEARSKLIAAKIASTNGIGLYRFILRRWSRILRKQRAAETDMPSSEALVAICK
;
A
#
# COMPACT_ATOMS: atom_id res chain seq x y z
N MET A 1 4.31 -21.97 -4.56
CA MET A 1 5.27 -21.24 -3.71
C MET A 1 4.91 -21.52 -2.28
N HIS A 2 5.74 -22.25 -1.58
CA HIS A 2 5.56 -22.57 -0.17
C HIS A 2 6.49 -21.72 0.68
N GLY A 3 6.08 -21.36 1.89
CA GLY A 3 6.85 -20.66 2.90
C GLY A 3 6.27 -19.29 3.28
N ASN A 4 6.70 -18.81 4.43
CA ASN A 4 6.25 -17.58 5.07
C ASN A 4 7.02 -16.38 4.54
N PHE A 5 6.36 -15.25 4.24
CA PHE A 5 6.99 -14.02 3.79
C PHE A 5 6.09 -12.81 4.00
N PHE A 6 6.66 -11.62 3.87
CA PHE A 6 5.89 -10.37 3.95
C PHE A 6 5.08 -10.11 2.69
N TRP A 7 3.84 -9.78 2.90
CA TRP A 7 2.93 -9.19 1.93
C TRP A 7 2.75 -7.71 2.23
N ILE A 8 2.37 -6.91 1.24
CA ILE A 8 2.12 -5.50 1.43
C ILE A 8 0.63 -5.22 1.24
N ILE A 9 -0.02 -4.72 2.29
CA ILE A 9 -1.38 -4.18 2.18
C ILE A 9 -1.28 -2.74 1.70
N THR A 10 -2.19 -2.36 0.79
CA THR A 10 -2.28 -1.03 0.22
C THR A 10 -3.69 -0.49 0.41
N LEU A 11 -3.82 0.66 1.06
CA LEU A 11 -5.04 1.45 1.11
C LEU A 11 -4.86 2.73 0.30
N THR A 12 -5.79 3.00 -0.62
CA THR A 12 -5.76 4.22 -1.45
C THR A 12 -7.12 4.91 -1.43
N ASP A 13 -7.12 6.19 -1.09
CA ASP A 13 -8.30 7.02 -1.25
C ASP A 13 -8.54 7.33 -2.73
N ARG A 14 -9.77 7.09 -3.18
CA ARG A 14 -10.13 7.24 -4.60
C ARG A 14 -10.18 8.70 -5.05
N LYS A 15 -10.49 9.62 -4.14
CA LYS A 15 -10.68 11.04 -4.44
C LYS A 15 -9.36 11.81 -4.48
N THR A 16 -8.51 11.58 -3.49
CA THR A 16 -7.23 12.30 -3.35
C THR A 16 -6.04 11.52 -3.87
N GLN A 17 -6.18 10.20 -4.07
CA GLN A 17 -5.10 9.26 -4.36
C GLN A 17 -4.10 9.11 -3.20
N TRP A 18 -4.44 9.62 -2.00
CA TRP A 18 -3.65 9.34 -0.80
C TRP A 18 -3.52 7.86 -0.59
N THR A 19 -2.30 7.40 -0.38
CA THR A 19 -2.02 5.96 -0.30
C THR A 19 -1.13 5.65 0.88
N GLU A 20 -1.56 4.67 1.66
CA GLU A 20 -0.78 4.09 2.75
C GLU A 20 -0.52 2.62 2.49
N ILE A 21 0.68 2.15 2.84
CA ILE A 21 1.07 0.76 2.72
C ILE A 21 1.65 0.22 4.03
N TYR A 22 1.47 -1.08 4.28
CA TYR A 22 1.98 -1.74 5.48
C TYR A 22 2.32 -3.21 5.21
N PRO A 23 3.43 -3.75 5.79
CA PRO A 23 3.80 -5.15 5.63
C PRO A 23 2.99 -6.03 6.59
N VAL A 24 2.55 -7.18 6.09
CA VAL A 24 1.90 -8.24 6.88
C VAL A 24 2.59 -9.56 6.67
N TRP A 25 2.70 -10.35 7.73
CA TRP A 25 3.29 -11.66 7.66
C TRP A 25 2.24 -12.70 7.27
N ASN A 26 2.48 -13.43 6.20
CA ASN A 26 1.68 -14.59 5.75
C ASN A 26 0.20 -14.36 5.43
N ARG A 27 -0.30 -13.15 5.28
CA ARG A 27 -1.73 -12.85 5.11
C ARG A 27 -2.63 -13.41 6.22
N GLY A 28 -2.10 -13.66 7.41
CA GLY A 28 -2.90 -14.08 8.55
C GLY A 28 -3.99 -13.06 8.86
N ALA A 29 -5.21 -13.51 9.14
CA ALA A 29 -6.34 -12.60 9.34
C ALA A 29 -6.08 -11.57 10.46
N ALA A 30 -5.50 -11.99 11.58
CA ALA A 30 -5.15 -11.09 12.68
C ALA A 30 -4.09 -10.04 12.27
N GLU A 31 -3.08 -10.45 11.49
CA GLU A 31 -2.05 -9.55 10.96
C GLU A 31 -2.66 -8.52 9.99
N VAL A 32 -3.58 -8.95 9.12
CA VAL A 32 -4.29 -8.08 8.19
C VAL A 32 -5.11 -7.06 8.93
N LEU A 33 -5.86 -7.46 9.97
CA LEU A 33 -6.69 -6.53 10.74
C LEU A 33 -5.85 -5.53 11.54
N ASN A 34 -4.77 -5.98 12.17
CA ASN A 34 -3.83 -5.08 12.83
C ASN A 34 -3.23 -4.05 11.85
N ALA A 35 -2.86 -4.51 10.66
CA ALA A 35 -2.37 -3.62 9.59
C ALA A 35 -3.43 -2.61 9.16
N MET A 36 -4.70 -3.02 9.03
CA MET A 36 -5.82 -2.13 8.69
C MET A 36 -6.01 -1.04 9.77
N GLU A 37 -5.97 -1.40 11.06
CA GLU A 37 -6.03 -0.44 12.17
C GLU A 37 -4.91 0.61 12.10
N ILE A 38 -3.68 0.16 11.81
CA ILE A 38 -2.53 1.05 11.65
C ILE A 38 -2.73 1.96 10.45
N LEU A 39 -3.16 1.41 9.32
CA LEU A 39 -3.32 2.15 8.06
C LEU A 39 -4.41 3.21 8.16
N ILE A 40 -5.58 2.88 8.73
CA ILE A 40 -6.69 3.83 8.92
C ILE A 40 -6.25 5.06 9.73
N LYS A 41 -5.48 4.85 10.80
CA LYS A 41 -4.97 5.94 11.65
C LYS A 41 -3.96 6.86 10.95
N ARG A 42 -3.34 6.42 9.86
CA ARG A 42 -2.37 7.22 9.09
C ARG A 42 -3.03 8.18 8.09
N PHE A 43 -4.30 7.95 7.75
CA PHE A 43 -4.99 8.89 6.87
C PHE A 43 -5.20 10.24 7.58
N PRO A 44 -4.93 11.36 6.90
CA PRO A 44 -5.08 12.68 7.50
C PRO A 44 -6.54 13.16 7.58
N PHE A 45 -7.48 12.34 7.12
CA PHE A 45 -8.91 12.62 7.09
C PHE A 45 -9.72 11.38 7.50
N LYS A 46 -11.00 11.57 7.79
CA LYS A 46 -11.91 10.48 8.17
C LYS A 46 -12.21 9.59 6.98
N ILE A 47 -12.03 8.28 7.16
CA ILE A 47 -12.42 7.28 6.16
C ILE A 47 -13.93 7.02 6.30
N LEU A 48 -14.67 7.20 5.21
CA LEU A 48 -16.12 7.02 5.18
C LEU A 48 -16.53 5.62 4.69
N SER A 49 -15.74 5.07 3.80
CA SER A 49 -16.04 3.77 3.18
C SER A 49 -14.76 3.03 2.82
N LEU A 50 -14.75 1.73 3.04
CA LEU A 50 -13.70 0.82 2.61
C LEU A 50 -14.26 -0.16 1.57
N HIS A 51 -13.62 -0.16 0.39
CA HIS A 51 -13.90 -1.13 -0.65
C HIS A 51 -12.81 -2.18 -0.66
N TYR A 52 -13.20 -3.45 -0.58
CA TYR A 52 -12.27 -4.57 -0.63
C TYR A 52 -12.65 -5.54 -1.74
N ASP A 53 -11.69 -6.27 -2.24
CA ASP A 53 -11.92 -7.29 -3.25
C ASP A 53 -12.48 -8.59 -2.62
N ASN A 54 -12.75 -9.59 -3.48
CA ASN A 54 -13.29 -10.86 -3.05
C ASN A 54 -12.22 -11.82 -2.47
N GLY A 55 -11.09 -11.31 -1.99
CA GLY A 55 -10.03 -12.10 -1.38
C GLY A 55 -10.57 -12.95 -0.22
N LYS A 56 -10.21 -14.24 -0.20
CA LYS A 56 -10.64 -15.18 0.85
C LYS A 56 -10.15 -14.78 2.23
N GLU A 57 -9.04 -14.06 2.31
CA GLU A 57 -8.42 -13.52 3.51
C GLU A 57 -9.31 -12.51 4.25
N PHE A 58 -10.25 -11.85 3.55
CA PHE A 58 -11.21 -10.91 4.12
C PHE A 58 -12.56 -11.55 4.50
N MET A 59 -12.73 -12.86 4.26
CA MET A 59 -14.04 -13.56 4.41
C MET A 59 -14.17 -14.33 5.72
N ASN A 60 -13.47 -13.96 6.78
CA ASN A 60 -13.49 -14.66 8.05
C ASN A 60 -14.14 -13.87 9.19
N GLY A 61 -14.38 -14.53 10.34
CA GLY A 61 -15.01 -13.91 11.51
C GLY A 61 -14.28 -12.68 12.05
N HIS A 62 -12.97 -12.55 11.79
CA HIS A 62 -12.18 -11.38 12.19
C HIS A 62 -12.61 -10.10 11.47
N LEU A 63 -12.94 -10.16 10.17
CA LEU A 63 -13.48 -9.02 9.44
C LEU A 63 -14.81 -8.56 10.05
N VAL A 64 -15.67 -9.49 10.43
CA VAL A 64 -16.95 -9.14 11.07
C VAL A 64 -16.71 -8.37 12.37
N THR A 65 -15.73 -8.78 13.17
CA THR A 65 -15.35 -8.07 14.40
C THR A 65 -14.81 -6.68 14.08
N PHE A 66 -13.95 -6.56 13.08
CA PHE A 66 -13.38 -5.28 12.63
C PHE A 66 -14.47 -4.32 12.14
N VAL A 67 -15.42 -4.80 11.32
CA VAL A 67 -16.57 -4.00 10.86
C VAL A 67 -17.42 -3.52 12.04
N LYS A 68 -17.65 -4.37 13.03
CA LYS A 68 -18.41 -3.99 14.25
C LYS A 68 -17.68 -2.96 15.12
N SER A 69 -16.35 -2.98 15.14
CA SER A 69 -15.55 -1.98 15.90
C SER A 69 -15.43 -0.62 15.19
N HIS A 70 -15.82 -0.54 13.92
CA HIS A 70 -15.80 0.70 13.10
C HIS A 70 -17.17 0.99 12.49
N PRO A 71 -18.23 1.23 13.30
CA PRO A 71 -19.58 1.46 12.78
C PRO A 71 -19.70 2.72 11.93
N GLU A 72 -18.73 3.64 12.04
CA GLU A 72 -18.64 4.87 11.24
C GLU A 72 -18.11 4.64 9.82
N ILE A 73 -17.54 3.47 9.53
CA ILE A 73 -16.99 3.13 8.21
C ILE A 73 -17.95 2.19 7.48
N SER A 74 -18.39 2.57 6.29
CA SER A 74 -19.17 1.69 5.40
C SER A 74 -18.25 0.70 4.71
N PHE A 75 -18.50 -0.60 4.88
CA PHE A 75 -17.73 -1.67 4.25
C PHE A 75 -18.47 -2.18 3.01
N GLN A 76 -17.85 -2.05 1.85
CA GLN A 76 -18.43 -2.43 0.58
C GLN A 76 -17.55 -3.45 -0.13
N ARG A 77 -18.15 -4.56 -0.51
CA ARG A 77 -17.48 -5.61 -1.26
C ARG A 77 -17.52 -5.30 -2.76
N SER A 78 -16.43 -5.50 -3.46
CA SER A 78 -16.38 -5.40 -4.92
C SER A 78 -17.31 -6.44 -5.55
N ARG A 79 -17.99 -6.04 -6.63
CA ARG A 79 -18.90 -6.93 -7.35
C ARG A 79 -18.13 -8.06 -8.02
N SER A 80 -18.64 -9.29 -7.89
CA SER A 80 -18.07 -10.45 -8.58
C SER A 80 -18.06 -10.22 -10.10
N TYR A 81 -16.94 -10.58 -10.74
CA TYR A 81 -16.74 -10.47 -12.21
C TYR A 81 -16.69 -9.06 -12.80
N HIS A 82 -16.69 -7.99 -12.00
CA HIS A 82 -16.48 -6.63 -12.50
C HIS A 82 -14.99 -6.25 -12.47
N LYS A 83 -14.24 -6.63 -13.50
CA LYS A 83 -12.79 -6.34 -13.66
C LYS A 83 -12.42 -4.85 -13.49
N ASN A 84 -13.36 -3.95 -13.76
CA ASN A 84 -13.13 -2.51 -13.61
C ASN A 84 -13.00 -2.04 -12.16
N ASP A 85 -13.57 -2.76 -11.19
CA ASP A 85 -13.52 -2.41 -9.77
C ASP A 85 -12.11 -2.69 -9.20
N ASN A 86 -11.42 -3.72 -9.72
CA ASN A 86 -10.07 -4.13 -9.29
C ASN A 86 -8.94 -3.42 -10.06
N ALA A 87 -9.20 -2.86 -11.24
CA ALA A 87 -8.18 -2.25 -12.08
C ALA A 87 -7.41 -1.11 -11.37
N HIS A 88 -8.07 -0.37 -10.47
CA HIS A 88 -7.44 0.68 -9.69
C HIS A 88 -6.49 0.12 -8.61
N VAL A 89 -6.88 -0.98 -7.95
CA VAL A 89 -6.06 -1.63 -6.92
C VAL A 89 -4.84 -2.27 -7.55
N GLU A 90 -5.02 -3.00 -8.65
CA GLU A 90 -3.92 -3.64 -9.40
C GLU A 90 -2.91 -2.61 -9.93
N GLN A 91 -3.40 -1.50 -10.51
CA GLN A 91 -2.54 -0.41 -10.97
C GLN A 91 -1.73 0.21 -9.83
N LYS A 92 -2.34 0.37 -8.64
CA LYS A 92 -1.66 0.93 -7.47
C LYS A 92 -0.62 -0.03 -6.92
N ASN A 93 -0.94 -1.32 -6.77
CA ASN A 93 0.02 -2.32 -6.36
C ASN A 93 1.22 -2.37 -7.32
N GLY A 94 1.00 -2.32 -8.64
CA GLY A 94 2.06 -2.24 -9.63
C GLY A 94 2.93 -1.00 -9.48
N SER A 95 2.33 0.18 -9.36
CA SER A 95 3.06 1.45 -9.35
C SER A 95 3.68 1.81 -8.00
N ILE A 96 3.11 1.36 -6.88
CA ILE A 96 3.55 1.70 -5.53
C ILE A 96 4.39 0.58 -4.94
N VAL A 97 3.84 -0.64 -4.83
CA VAL A 97 4.54 -1.74 -4.18
C VAL A 97 5.71 -2.21 -5.03
N ARG A 98 5.47 -2.56 -6.31
CA ARG A 98 6.54 -3.00 -7.21
C ARG A 98 7.55 -1.92 -7.53
N GLY A 99 7.16 -0.64 -7.43
CA GLY A 99 8.06 0.50 -7.66
C GLY A 99 9.21 0.59 -6.65
N LEU A 100 9.02 0.11 -5.41
CA LEU A 100 10.07 0.05 -4.40
C LEU A 100 10.60 -1.37 -4.21
N PHE A 101 9.69 -2.31 -3.94
CA PHE A 101 10.05 -3.66 -3.49
C PHE A 101 10.37 -4.60 -4.66
N GLY A 102 9.99 -4.25 -5.89
CA GLY A 102 10.13 -5.14 -7.04
C GLY A 102 9.28 -6.40 -6.85
N GLU A 103 9.86 -7.53 -7.21
CA GLU A 103 9.30 -8.88 -7.00
C GLU A 103 10.07 -9.66 -5.92
N VAL A 104 10.88 -8.94 -5.13
CA VAL A 104 11.69 -9.57 -4.10
C VAL A 104 10.83 -10.06 -2.96
N ARG A 105 11.06 -11.29 -2.56
CA ARG A 105 10.46 -11.91 -1.39
C ARG A 105 11.34 -11.65 -0.18
N VAL A 106 10.75 -11.16 0.90
CA VAL A 106 11.40 -11.03 2.20
C VAL A 106 10.73 -12.02 3.15
N ASP A 107 11.46 -13.03 3.58
CA ASP A 107 10.99 -14.14 4.43
C ASP A 107 11.73 -14.22 5.78
N ASN A 108 12.51 -13.21 6.12
CA ASN A 108 13.09 -13.06 7.46
C ASN A 108 12.17 -12.19 8.33
N LEU A 109 11.55 -12.82 9.35
CA LEU A 109 10.63 -12.14 10.27
C LEU A 109 11.29 -11.05 11.11
N GLU A 110 12.59 -11.14 11.40
CA GLU A 110 13.33 -10.13 12.15
C GLU A 110 13.41 -8.78 11.44
N LEU A 111 13.12 -8.75 10.14
CA LEU A 111 13.08 -7.53 9.34
C LEU A 111 11.73 -6.78 9.44
N ARG A 112 10.77 -7.25 10.25
CA ARG A 112 9.41 -6.69 10.39
C ARG A 112 9.42 -5.17 10.57
N ASP A 113 10.15 -4.67 11.56
CA ASP A 113 10.17 -3.23 11.87
C ASP A 113 10.85 -2.41 10.78
N GLN A 114 11.85 -2.98 10.13
CA GLN A 114 12.54 -2.35 9.01
C GLN A 114 11.63 -2.27 7.79
N MET A 115 10.84 -3.32 7.52
CA MET A 115 9.81 -3.34 6.47
C MET A 115 8.70 -2.34 6.76
N ALA A 116 8.21 -2.27 8.02
CA ALA A 116 7.19 -1.30 8.42
C ALA A 116 7.69 0.15 8.26
N SER A 117 8.93 0.43 8.64
CA SER A 117 9.56 1.74 8.45
C SER A 117 9.71 2.09 6.96
N ALA A 118 10.19 1.15 6.14
CA ALA A 118 10.32 1.35 4.69
C ALA A 118 8.96 1.63 4.02
N CYS A 119 7.90 0.93 4.43
CA CYS A 119 6.54 1.19 3.95
C CYS A 119 6.05 2.58 4.33
N THR A 120 6.30 3.02 5.57
CA THR A 120 5.89 4.35 6.05
C THR A 120 6.58 5.46 5.25
N GLU A 121 7.89 5.36 5.09
CA GLU A 121 8.69 6.33 4.33
C GLU A 121 8.29 6.35 2.84
N TRP A 122 7.96 5.19 2.28
CA TRP A 122 7.50 5.10 0.89
C TRP A 122 6.11 5.70 0.69
N SER A 123 5.18 5.49 1.66
CA SER A 123 3.88 6.17 1.67
C SER A 123 4.07 7.70 1.73
N GLU A 124 4.99 8.17 2.57
CA GLU A 124 5.32 9.60 2.67
C GLU A 124 5.84 10.15 1.34
N TYR A 125 6.82 9.48 0.74
CA TYR A 125 7.35 9.87 -0.58
C TYR A 125 6.25 9.91 -1.64
N PHE A 126 5.39 8.89 -1.67
CA PHE A 126 4.31 8.81 -2.64
C PHE A 126 3.32 9.96 -2.47
N ASN A 127 2.91 10.26 -1.23
CA ASN A 127 1.88 11.26 -0.94
C ASN A 127 2.40 12.69 -1.08
N PHE A 128 3.67 12.96 -0.76
CA PHE A 128 4.22 14.31 -0.69
C PHE A 128 5.18 14.67 -1.83
N CYS A 129 5.68 13.69 -2.59
CA CYS A 129 6.73 13.95 -3.58
C CYS A 129 6.41 13.41 -4.97
N ARG A 130 5.44 12.50 -5.12
CA ARG A 130 5.12 11.87 -6.40
C ARG A 130 3.79 12.33 -6.97
N PRO A 131 3.77 13.24 -7.96
CA PRO A 131 2.52 13.65 -8.61
C PRO A 131 1.85 12.47 -9.30
N CYS A 132 0.53 12.46 -9.29
CA CYS A 132 -0.30 11.50 -9.99
C CYS A 132 -1.40 12.20 -10.79
N VAL A 133 -1.86 11.53 -11.85
CA VAL A 133 -2.98 11.97 -12.68
C VAL A 133 -4.21 11.10 -12.41
N MET A 134 -5.39 11.69 -12.56
CA MET A 134 -6.66 11.00 -12.46
C MET A 134 -7.45 11.11 -13.77
N ILE A 135 -8.22 10.08 -14.08
CA ILE A 135 -9.12 10.10 -15.22
C ILE A 135 -10.30 11.01 -14.87
N THR A 136 -10.47 12.10 -15.60
CA THR A 136 -11.60 13.03 -15.45
C THR A 136 -12.78 12.66 -16.34
N GLN A 137 -12.51 12.11 -17.54
CA GLN A 137 -13.54 11.72 -18.48
C GLN A 137 -13.15 10.44 -19.22
N ARG A 138 -14.15 9.61 -19.50
CA ARG A 138 -14.06 8.47 -20.39
C ARG A 138 -15.01 8.72 -21.57
N ALA A 139 -14.48 9.03 -22.75
CA ALA A 139 -15.26 9.19 -23.97
C ALA A 139 -15.27 7.89 -24.76
N LYS A 140 -16.42 7.47 -25.27
CA LYS A 140 -16.48 6.43 -26.30
C LYS A 140 -15.78 6.97 -27.55
N LYS A 141 -14.71 6.34 -27.96
CA LYS A 141 -14.19 6.50 -29.34
C LYS A 141 -14.97 5.53 -30.23
N ASP A 142 -15.06 5.85 -31.53
CA ASP A 142 -15.68 4.97 -32.53
C ASP A 142 -15.28 3.51 -32.34
N LYS A 143 -16.20 2.60 -32.62
CA LYS A 143 -16.14 1.15 -32.32
C LYS A 143 -14.79 0.48 -32.59
N ALA A 144 -13.94 1.04 -33.47
CA ALA A 144 -12.62 0.52 -33.83
C ALA A 144 -11.46 1.00 -32.94
N LYS A 145 -11.60 2.07 -32.14
CA LYS A 145 -10.48 2.75 -31.44
C LYS A 145 -10.55 2.73 -29.91
N GLY A 146 -11.49 2.03 -29.29
CA GLY A 146 -11.62 1.91 -27.83
C GLY A 146 -12.05 3.21 -27.12
N PHE A 147 -11.84 3.29 -25.79
CA PHE A 147 -12.22 4.45 -24.99
C PHE A 147 -11.08 5.49 -24.92
N GLY A 148 -11.38 6.75 -25.26
CA GLY A 148 -10.53 7.87 -24.94
C GLY A 148 -10.56 8.17 -23.45
N LYS A 149 -9.39 8.36 -22.82
CA LYS A 149 -9.29 8.78 -21.42
C LYS A 149 -8.72 10.20 -21.39
N LYS A 150 -9.42 11.12 -20.71
CA LYS A 150 -8.89 12.45 -20.42
C LYS A 150 -8.41 12.46 -18.96
N TYR A 151 -7.23 13.00 -18.75
CA TYR A 151 -6.61 13.09 -17.43
C TYR A 151 -6.60 14.55 -16.95
N ASP A 152 -6.59 14.73 -15.65
CA ASP A 152 -6.33 16.03 -15.04
C ASP A 152 -4.82 16.37 -15.08
N LYS A 153 -4.48 17.56 -14.56
CA LYS A 153 -3.06 17.95 -14.39
C LYS A 153 -2.44 17.12 -13.27
N PRO A 154 -1.14 16.73 -13.41
CA PRO A 154 -0.44 16.04 -12.33
C PRO A 154 -0.47 16.86 -11.04
N ARG A 155 -0.91 16.27 -9.92
CA ARG A 155 -0.92 16.84 -8.57
C ARG A 155 -0.46 15.83 -7.55
N LEU A 156 0.15 16.29 -6.45
CA LEU A 156 0.49 15.45 -5.31
C LEU A 156 -0.79 14.96 -4.61
N PRO A 157 -0.86 13.73 -4.11
CA PRO A 157 -1.96 13.32 -3.25
C PRO A 157 -2.19 14.27 -2.07
N ALA A 158 -1.12 14.75 -1.42
CA ALA A 158 -1.21 15.75 -0.35
C ALA A 158 -1.84 17.07 -0.82
N GLN A 159 -1.52 17.54 -2.03
CA GLN A 159 -2.15 18.72 -2.63
C GLN A 159 -3.65 18.49 -2.86
N ARG A 160 -4.03 17.28 -3.35
CA ARG A 160 -5.44 16.95 -3.54
C ARG A 160 -6.22 16.93 -2.24
N VAL A 161 -5.61 16.48 -1.12
CA VAL A 161 -6.25 16.54 0.20
C VAL A 161 -6.60 17.96 0.58
N LEU A 162 -5.71 18.93 0.29
CA LEU A 162 -5.96 20.36 0.54
C LEU A 162 -7.04 20.91 -0.39
N ASP A 163 -6.95 20.64 -1.69
CA ASP A 163 -7.87 21.13 -2.71
C ASP A 163 -9.31 20.63 -2.48
N GLU A 164 -9.45 19.40 -1.99
CA GLU A 164 -10.74 18.74 -1.74
C GLU A 164 -11.32 19.03 -0.34
N HIS A 165 -10.61 19.79 0.49
CA HIS A 165 -11.02 20.17 1.85
C HIS A 165 -11.49 18.99 2.73
N VAL A 166 -10.88 17.80 2.55
CA VAL A 166 -11.31 16.58 3.27
C VAL A 166 -10.69 16.44 4.65
N ALA A 167 -9.59 17.16 4.94
CA ALA A 167 -8.93 17.18 6.22
C ALA A 167 -9.39 18.38 7.07
N SER A 168 -9.27 18.27 8.40
CA SER A 168 -9.51 19.41 9.30
C SER A 168 -8.51 20.56 9.03
N GLU A 169 -8.84 21.77 9.44
CA GLU A 169 -7.96 22.93 9.27
C GLU A 169 -6.57 22.73 9.88
N ALA A 170 -6.52 22.17 11.09
CA ALA A 170 -5.24 21.85 11.75
C ALA A 170 -4.41 20.85 10.95
N ARG A 171 -5.03 19.78 10.42
CA ARG A 171 -4.36 18.80 9.56
C ARG A 171 -3.93 19.42 8.24
N SER A 172 -4.75 20.27 7.64
CA SER A 172 -4.43 20.96 6.39
C SER A 172 -3.20 21.87 6.53
N LYS A 173 -3.06 22.59 7.63
CA LYS A 173 -1.85 23.39 7.94
C LYS A 173 -0.60 22.53 8.04
N LEU A 174 -0.69 21.36 8.71
CA LEU A 174 0.42 20.42 8.81
C LEU A 174 0.81 19.83 7.44
N ILE A 175 -0.17 19.47 6.61
CA ILE A 175 0.08 18.97 5.26
C ILE A 175 0.76 20.01 4.39
N ALA A 176 0.27 21.25 4.42
CA ALA A 176 0.85 22.36 3.65
C ALA A 176 2.32 22.64 4.07
N ALA A 177 2.58 22.69 5.37
CA ALA A 177 3.93 22.84 5.90
C ALA A 177 4.84 21.67 5.49
N LYS A 178 4.33 20.45 5.51
CA LYS A 178 5.09 19.26 5.11
C LYS A 178 5.39 19.26 3.60
N ILE A 179 4.45 19.65 2.73
CA ILE A 179 4.71 19.83 1.30
C ILE A 179 5.88 20.80 1.09
N ALA A 180 5.87 21.95 1.78
CA ALA A 180 6.90 22.98 1.62
C ALA A 180 8.28 22.54 2.13
N SER A 181 8.36 21.71 3.16
CA SER A 181 9.61 21.30 3.80
C SER A 181 10.19 19.99 3.28
N THR A 182 9.43 19.18 2.53
CA THR A 182 9.89 17.84 2.14
C THR A 182 10.89 17.90 0.99
N ASN A 183 12.11 17.43 1.24
CA ASN A 183 13.10 17.18 0.20
C ASN A 183 12.87 15.81 -0.44
N GLY A 184 12.14 15.76 -1.55
CA GLY A 184 11.76 14.52 -2.22
C GLY A 184 12.95 13.70 -2.72
N ILE A 185 14.03 14.34 -3.19
CA ILE A 185 15.25 13.64 -3.65
C ILE A 185 15.97 13.01 -2.47
N GLY A 186 16.11 13.76 -1.38
CA GLY A 186 16.73 13.27 -0.14
C GLY A 186 15.97 12.08 0.45
N LEU A 187 14.65 12.20 0.55
CA LEU A 187 13.77 11.14 1.04
C LEU A 187 13.85 9.88 0.15
N TYR A 188 13.79 10.02 -1.17
CA TYR A 188 13.91 8.90 -2.10
C TYR A 188 15.24 8.15 -1.94
N ARG A 189 16.35 8.89 -1.88
CA ARG A 189 17.69 8.29 -1.67
C ARG A 189 17.79 7.57 -0.31
N PHE A 190 17.17 8.12 0.73
CA PHE A 190 17.13 7.52 2.05
C PHE A 190 16.36 6.18 2.03
N ILE A 191 15.20 6.15 1.38
CA ILE A 191 14.37 4.95 1.21
C ILE A 191 15.14 3.86 0.45
N LEU A 192 15.80 4.20 -0.65
CA LEU A 192 16.60 3.23 -1.42
C LEU A 192 17.75 2.64 -0.59
N ARG A 193 18.43 3.45 0.24
CA ARG A 193 19.47 2.96 1.15
C ARG A 193 18.89 2.01 2.20
N ARG A 194 17.73 2.32 2.76
CA ARG A 194 17.02 1.43 3.71
C ARG A 194 16.66 0.11 3.03
N TRP A 195 16.07 0.17 1.86
CA TRP A 195 15.72 -1.03 1.10
C TRP A 195 16.94 -1.89 0.78
N SER A 196 18.04 -1.30 0.35
CA SER A 196 19.30 -2.00 0.12
C SER A 196 19.87 -2.68 1.39
N ARG A 197 19.64 -2.11 2.58
CA ARG A 197 20.03 -2.74 3.86
C ARG A 197 19.14 -3.95 4.18
N ILE A 198 17.84 -3.85 3.95
CA ILE A 198 16.90 -4.97 4.12
C ILE A 198 17.31 -6.13 3.23
N LEU A 199 17.57 -5.87 1.94
CA LEU A 199 18.00 -6.88 0.98
C LEU A 199 19.32 -7.55 1.38
N ARG A 200 20.29 -6.80 1.90
CA ARG A 200 21.56 -7.38 2.37
C ARG A 200 21.35 -8.30 3.56
N LYS A 201 20.52 -7.91 4.53
CA LYS A 201 20.19 -8.75 5.69
C LYS A 201 19.41 -10.01 5.30
N GLN A 202 18.49 -9.89 4.35
CA GLN A 202 17.75 -11.02 3.80
C GLN A 202 18.72 -12.04 3.18
N ARG A 203 19.64 -11.59 2.34
CA ARG A 203 20.66 -12.46 1.69
C ARG A 203 21.63 -13.09 2.69
N ALA A 204 22.06 -12.35 3.71
CA ALA A 204 22.91 -12.89 4.75
C ALA A 204 22.23 -14.05 5.50
N ALA A 205 20.94 -13.89 5.83
CA ALA A 205 20.17 -14.95 6.48
C ALA A 205 20.00 -16.20 5.57
N GLU A 206 19.92 -16.01 4.24
CA GLU A 206 19.86 -17.13 3.28
C GLU A 206 21.19 -17.91 3.21
N THR A 207 22.33 -17.22 3.33
CA THR A 207 23.66 -17.85 3.30
C THR A 207 24.02 -18.56 4.61
N ASP A 208 23.46 -18.10 5.73
CA ASP A 208 23.66 -18.71 7.06
C ASP A 208 22.75 -19.96 7.29
N MET A 209 21.79 -20.22 6.43
CA MET A 209 21.01 -21.45 6.49
C MET A 209 21.87 -22.64 5.99
N PRO A 210 22.02 -23.73 6.80
CA PRO A 210 22.71 -24.92 6.34
C PRO A 210 22.03 -25.43 5.07
N SER A 211 22.86 -25.76 4.07
CA SER A 211 22.35 -26.33 2.82
C SER A 211 21.42 -27.51 3.12
N SER A 212 20.36 -27.67 2.34
CA SER A 212 19.38 -28.76 2.50
C SER A 212 20.02 -30.17 2.55
N GLU A 213 21.26 -30.32 2.04
CA GLU A 213 22.09 -31.52 2.13
C GLU A 213 22.63 -31.76 3.55
N ALA A 214 22.90 -30.73 4.35
CA ALA A 214 23.37 -30.85 5.71
C ALA A 214 22.26 -31.32 6.67
N LEU A 215 21.02 -30.92 6.41
CA LEU A 215 19.85 -31.35 7.19
C LEU A 215 19.50 -32.86 6.97
N VAL A 216 19.81 -33.42 5.82
CA VAL A 216 19.61 -34.85 5.51
C VAL A 216 20.69 -35.73 6.21
N ALA A 217 21.85 -35.19 6.52
CA ALA A 217 22.93 -35.88 7.21
C ALA A 217 22.69 -36.05 8.73
N ILE A 218 21.83 -35.24 9.34
CA ILE A 218 21.53 -35.26 10.79
C ILE A 218 20.37 -36.25 11.10
N CYS A 219 19.59 -36.64 10.10
CA CYS A 219 18.48 -37.60 10.23
C CYS A 219 18.83 -39.07 9.84
N LYS A 220 20.12 -39.40 9.74
CA LYS A 220 20.60 -40.78 9.65
C LYS A 220 21.39 -41.11 10.92
#